data_143a8f49c7443f09badb008016579786
#
_entry.id   143a8f49c7443f09badb008016579786
#
_cell.length_a   1.000
_cell.length_b   1.000
_cell.length_c   1.000
_cell.angle_alpha   90.00
_cell.angle_beta   90.00
_cell.angle_gamma   90.00
#
_symmetry.space_group_name_H-M   'P 1'
#
loop_
_entity.id
_entity.type
_entity.pdbx_description
1 polymer ?
#
loop_
_entity_poly.entity_id
_entity_poly.type
_entity_poly.pdbx_seq_one_letter_code
_entity_poly.pdbx_strand_id
1 'polypeptide(L)'
;MVKIELDIKGISWYIETTLETDTVPAVGDIIIVDKDCISALYRAELWKIPSNQVFKWVDEEEDMPVMEWFDNDTEMLVNKRTWKYDIEEEETVCILSVKFIHCEDL
;
A
#
# COMPACT_ATOMS: atom_id res chain seq x y z
N MET A 1 12.25 11.65 -10.95
CA MET A 1 11.30 11.44 -9.84
C MET A 1 11.25 9.97 -9.48
N VAL A 2 10.92 9.68 -8.25
CA VAL A 2 10.85 8.32 -7.75
C VAL A 2 9.41 7.81 -7.83
N LYS A 3 9.22 6.66 -8.46
CA LYS A 3 7.92 5.99 -8.53
C LYS A 3 7.69 5.21 -7.24
N ILE A 4 6.47 5.26 -6.71
CA ILE A 4 6.12 4.61 -5.45
C ILE A 4 5.31 3.34 -5.70
N GLU A 5 5.71 2.26 -5.04
CA GLU A 5 4.92 1.03 -4.95
C GLU A 5 4.69 0.71 -3.48
N LEU A 6 3.61 0.01 -3.18
CA LEU A 6 3.25 -0.36 -1.82
C LEU A 6 3.38 -1.88 -1.64
N ASP A 7 3.89 -2.27 -0.48
CA ASP A 7 3.97 -3.66 -0.06
C ASP A 7 3.16 -3.82 1.23
N ILE A 8 2.09 -4.59 1.14
CA ILE A 8 1.24 -4.90 2.30
C ILE A 8 1.44 -6.35 2.66
N LYS A 9 1.80 -6.62 3.91
CA LYS A 9 1.97 -7.99 4.40
C LYS A 9 0.68 -8.78 4.21
N GLY A 10 0.79 -9.96 3.61
CA GLY A 10 -0.35 -10.80 3.27
C GLY A 10 -0.79 -10.68 1.82
N ILE A 11 -0.33 -9.66 1.11
CA ILE A 11 -0.52 -9.53 -0.33
C ILE A 11 0.82 -9.84 -0.99
N SER A 12 0.83 -10.85 -1.86
CA SER A 12 2.09 -11.41 -2.39
C SER A 12 2.72 -10.59 -3.53
N TRP A 13 2.07 -9.52 -3.94
CA TRP A 13 2.56 -8.66 -5.03
C TRP A 13 2.59 -7.21 -4.59
N TYR A 14 3.45 -6.41 -5.23
CA TYR A 14 3.54 -4.99 -4.93
C TYR A 14 2.42 -4.22 -5.62
N ILE A 15 1.82 -3.29 -4.89
CA ILE A 15 0.73 -2.47 -5.40
C ILE A 15 1.33 -1.27 -6.14
N GLU A 16 1.10 -1.21 -7.44
CA GLU A 16 1.57 -0.11 -8.24
C GLU A 16 0.70 1.11 -8.05
N THR A 17 1.32 2.27 -7.87
CA THR A 17 0.63 3.55 -7.73
C THR A 17 0.99 4.49 -8.87
N THR A 18 0.21 5.56 -9.00
CA THR A 18 0.52 6.65 -9.94
C THR A 18 1.38 7.74 -9.29
N LEU A 19 1.82 7.53 -8.06
CA LEU A 19 2.61 8.51 -7.32
C LEU A 19 4.05 8.56 -7.82
N GLU A 20 4.50 9.76 -8.13
CA GLU A 20 5.89 10.05 -8.43
C GLU A 20 6.31 11.24 -7.58
N THR A 21 7.42 11.12 -6.86
CA THR A 21 7.84 12.17 -5.93
C THR A 21 9.36 12.20 -5.77
N ASP A 22 9.89 13.37 -5.47
CA ASP A 22 11.30 13.52 -5.09
C ASP A 22 11.48 13.37 -3.58
N THR A 23 10.39 13.48 -2.83
CA THR A 23 10.39 13.34 -1.37
C THR A 23 9.67 12.05 -0.99
N VAL A 24 10.44 11.00 -0.71
CA VAL A 24 9.89 9.69 -0.35
C VAL A 24 9.64 9.62 1.15
N PRO A 25 8.46 9.13 1.59
CA PRO A 25 8.21 8.92 3.00
C PRO A 25 9.26 8.03 3.66
N ALA A 26 9.64 8.37 4.88
CA ALA A 26 10.64 7.65 5.65
C ALA A 26 10.00 6.58 6.54
N VAL A 27 10.79 5.61 6.97
CA VAL A 27 10.38 4.63 7.98
C VAL A 27 9.94 5.37 9.24
N GLY A 28 8.76 5.04 9.74
CA GLY A 28 8.14 5.70 10.87
C GLY A 28 7.11 6.76 10.50
N ASP A 29 7.08 7.18 9.25
CA ASP A 29 6.07 8.12 8.77
C ASP A 29 4.70 7.44 8.69
N ILE A 30 3.67 8.24 8.96
CA ILE A 30 2.28 7.83 8.76
C ILE A 30 1.81 8.50 7.48
N ILE A 31 1.27 7.70 6.57
CA ILE A 31 0.80 8.17 5.27
C ILE A 31 -0.65 7.79 5.03
N ILE A 32 -1.33 8.59 4.25
CA ILE A 32 -2.65 8.28 3.71
C ILE A 32 -2.50 8.31 2.20
N VAL A 33 -2.88 7.23 1.54
CA VAL A 33 -2.84 7.14 0.08
C VAL A 33 -4.27 7.15 -0.43
N ASP A 34 -4.58 8.14 -1.28
CA ASP A 34 -5.89 8.24 -1.90
C ASP A 34 -6.10 7.05 -2.86
N LYS A 35 -7.32 6.53 -2.90
CA LYS A 35 -7.68 5.42 -3.78
C LYS A 35 -7.34 5.69 -5.25
N ASP A 36 -7.44 6.96 -5.67
CA ASP A 36 -7.17 7.34 -7.06
C ASP A 36 -5.68 7.31 -7.39
N CYS A 37 -4.83 7.23 -6.38
CA CYS A 37 -3.39 7.02 -6.58
C CYS A 37 -3.03 5.56 -6.85
N ILE A 38 -3.93 4.63 -6.62
CA ILE A 38 -3.72 3.22 -6.93
C ILE A 38 -4.03 3.00 -8.41
N SER A 39 -3.14 2.35 -9.14
CA SER A 39 -3.35 2.07 -10.56
C SER A 39 -4.61 1.23 -10.76
N ALA A 40 -5.37 1.51 -11.81
CA ALA A 40 -6.72 0.95 -12.03
C ALA A 40 -6.76 -0.59 -11.99
N LEU A 41 -5.76 -1.25 -12.58
CA LEU A 41 -5.67 -2.71 -12.57
C LEU A 41 -5.57 -3.24 -11.13
N TYR A 42 -4.77 -2.59 -10.30
CA TYR A 42 -4.57 -2.99 -8.90
C TYR A 42 -5.79 -2.66 -8.04
N ARG A 43 -6.49 -1.56 -8.32
CA ARG A 43 -7.77 -1.26 -7.64
C ARG A 43 -8.76 -2.40 -7.85
N ALA A 44 -8.90 -2.88 -9.07
CA ALA A 44 -9.80 -3.99 -9.38
C ALA A 44 -9.43 -5.26 -8.61
N GLU A 45 -8.13 -5.57 -8.51
CA GLU A 45 -7.66 -6.73 -7.76
C GLU A 45 -7.88 -6.58 -6.25
N LEU A 46 -7.64 -5.40 -5.69
CA LEU A 46 -7.84 -5.15 -4.26
C LEU A 46 -9.31 -5.22 -3.83
N TRP A 47 -10.25 -4.90 -4.74
CA TRP A 47 -11.68 -5.06 -4.48
C TRP A 47 -12.09 -6.52 -4.32
N LYS A 48 -11.29 -7.46 -4.85
CA LYS A 48 -11.57 -8.89 -4.79
C LYS A 48 -10.99 -9.55 -3.54
N ILE A 49 -10.14 -8.86 -2.80
CA ILE A 49 -9.46 -9.44 -1.63
C ILE A 49 -10.18 -9.01 -0.36
N PRO A 50 -10.78 -9.97 0.39
CA PRO A 50 -11.36 -9.68 1.70
C PRO A 50 -10.27 -9.34 2.71
N SER A 51 -10.50 -8.35 3.55
CA SER A 51 -9.51 -7.89 4.52
C SER A 51 -9.09 -8.99 5.50
N ASN A 52 -9.99 -9.87 5.88
CA ASN A 52 -9.69 -10.95 6.84
C ASN A 52 -8.69 -12.00 6.32
N GLN A 53 -8.43 -12.00 5.01
CA GLN A 53 -7.40 -12.86 4.42
C GLN A 53 -6.01 -12.23 4.46
N VAL A 54 -5.92 -10.95 4.76
CA VAL A 54 -4.68 -10.17 4.72
C VAL A 54 -4.23 -9.76 6.13
N PHE A 55 -5.15 -9.27 6.94
CA PHE A 55 -4.85 -8.80 8.29
C PHE A 55 -6.06 -8.98 9.20
N LYS A 56 -5.82 -8.82 10.48
CA LYS A 56 -6.86 -8.95 11.50
C LYS A 56 -7.33 -7.57 11.94
N TRP A 57 -8.63 -7.33 11.90
CA TRP A 57 -9.23 -6.15 12.46
C TRP A 57 -9.14 -6.14 13.99
N VAL A 58 -8.91 -4.97 14.54
CA VAL A 58 -8.89 -4.78 15.99
C VAL A 58 -10.31 -4.59 16.54
N ASP A 59 -11.12 -3.81 15.83
CA ASP A 59 -12.45 -3.38 16.31
C ASP A 59 -13.59 -3.72 15.36
N GLU A 60 -13.44 -4.72 14.50
CA GLU A 60 -14.36 -4.86 13.38
C GLU A 60 -15.17 -6.15 13.37
N GLU A 61 -16.41 -6.03 12.95
CA GLU A 61 -17.34 -7.13 12.80
C GLU A 61 -17.60 -7.50 11.34
N GLU A 62 -17.33 -6.59 10.40
CA GLU A 62 -17.59 -6.81 8.99
C GLU A 62 -16.30 -7.00 8.20
N ASP A 63 -16.33 -7.98 7.30
CA ASP A 63 -15.24 -8.19 6.38
C ASP A 63 -15.47 -7.34 5.13
N MET A 64 -14.62 -6.34 4.95
CA MET A 64 -14.70 -5.49 3.77
C MET A 64 -13.50 -5.69 2.86
N PRO A 65 -13.61 -5.40 1.55
CA PRO A 65 -12.48 -5.49 0.64
C PRO A 65 -11.31 -4.61 1.08
N VAL A 66 -10.09 -5.06 0.80
CA VAL A 66 -8.88 -4.29 1.13
C VAL A 66 -8.92 -2.89 0.52
N MET A 67 -9.50 -2.76 -0.68
CA MET A 67 -9.59 -1.46 -1.34
C MET A 67 -10.37 -0.40 -0.54
N GLU A 68 -11.36 -0.80 0.27
CA GLU A 68 -12.12 0.15 1.08
C GLU A 68 -11.26 0.87 2.11
N TRP A 69 -10.16 0.28 2.54
CA TRP A 69 -9.22 0.93 3.44
C TRP A 69 -8.60 2.18 2.81
N PHE A 70 -8.31 2.11 1.51
CA PHE A 70 -7.82 3.27 0.76
C PHE A 70 -8.94 4.29 0.50
N ASP A 71 -10.16 3.80 0.27
CA ASP A 71 -11.33 4.65 0.02
C ASP A 71 -11.72 5.46 1.26
N ASN A 72 -11.44 4.94 2.44
CA ASN A 72 -11.77 5.58 3.72
C ASN A 72 -10.61 6.41 4.30
N ASP A 73 -9.60 6.72 3.52
CA ASP A 73 -8.43 7.50 3.94
C ASP A 73 -7.77 6.94 5.21
N THR A 74 -7.60 5.63 5.25
CA THR A 74 -7.03 4.96 6.42
C THR A 74 -5.53 5.19 6.52
N GLU A 75 -5.06 5.53 7.72
CA GLU A 75 -3.65 5.79 7.97
C GLU A 75 -2.81 4.50 7.93
N MET A 76 -1.63 4.60 7.30
CA MET A 76 -0.67 3.51 7.21
C MET A 76 0.67 3.94 7.79
N LEU A 77 1.31 3.03 8.50
CA LEU A 77 2.67 3.23 8.99
C LEU A 77 3.67 2.65 8.00
N VAL A 78 4.64 3.45 7.59
CA VAL A 78 5.76 2.99 6.77
C VAL A 78 6.77 2.30 7.68
N ASN A 79 6.98 0.99 7.49
CA ASN A 79 7.89 0.22 8.35
C ASN A 79 9.17 -0.23 7.65
N LYS A 80 9.25 -0.08 6.32
CA LYS A 80 10.44 -0.43 5.54
C LYS A 80 10.42 0.33 4.21
N ARG A 81 11.59 0.74 3.74
CA ARG A 81 11.77 1.27 2.38
C ARG A 81 12.73 0.37 1.62
N THR A 82 12.36 -0.01 0.41
CA THR A 82 13.22 -0.80 -0.48
C THR A 82 13.38 -0.04 -1.79
N TRP A 83 14.61 0.22 -2.17
CA TRP A 83 14.92 0.92 -3.41
C TRP A 83 15.17 -0.09 -4.52
N LYS A 84 14.54 0.13 -5.66
CA LYS A 84 14.73 -0.67 -6.86
C LYS A 84 15.18 0.23 -8.00
N TYR A 85 16.30 -0.09 -8.57
CA TYR A 85 16.86 0.65 -9.71
C TYR A 85 16.71 -0.21 -10.97
N ASP A 86 15.86 0.25 -11.89
CA ASP A 86 15.61 -0.46 -13.13
C ASP A 86 16.35 0.23 -14.27
N ILE A 87 17.40 -0.42 -14.77
CA ILE A 87 18.26 0.14 -15.82
C ILE A 87 17.54 0.13 -17.17
N GLU A 88 16.75 -0.91 -17.45
CA GLU A 88 16.06 -1.03 -18.72
C GLU A 88 14.98 0.02 -18.91
N GLU A 89 14.22 0.29 -17.86
CA GLU A 89 13.16 1.30 -17.84
C GLU A 89 13.65 2.69 -17.44
N GLU A 90 14.93 2.79 -17.05
CA GLU A 90 15.52 4.03 -16.52
C GLU A 90 14.71 4.62 -15.37
N GLU A 91 14.16 3.75 -14.52
CA GLU A 91 13.33 4.14 -13.39
C GLU A 91 14.00 3.89 -12.06
N THR A 92 13.71 4.77 -11.11
CA THR A 92 13.96 4.52 -9.71
C THR A 92 12.61 4.31 -9.02
N VAL A 93 12.45 3.16 -8.38
CA VAL A 93 11.22 2.79 -7.67
C VAL A 93 11.54 2.64 -6.20
N CYS A 94 10.70 3.21 -5.34
CA CYS A 94 10.76 2.97 -3.91
C CYS A 94 9.54 2.14 -3.50
N ILE A 95 9.79 0.98 -2.93
CA ILE A 95 8.75 0.11 -2.41
C ILE A 95 8.61 0.42 -0.93
N LEU A 96 7.43 0.90 -0.54
CA LEU A 96 7.10 1.21 0.85
C LEU A 96 6.35 0.02 1.44
N SER A 97 6.96 -0.65 2.40
CA SER A 97 6.26 -1.67 3.17
C SER A 97 5.44 -0.95 4.24
N VAL A 98 4.13 -1.13 4.18
CA VAL A 98 3.18 -0.39 5.00
C VAL A 98 2.27 -1.33 5.78
N LYS A 99 1.75 -0.82 6.89
CA LYS A 99 0.79 -1.51 7.73
C LYS A 99 -0.33 -0.53 8.08
N PHE A 100 -1.57 -0.97 7.94
CA PHE A 100 -2.70 -0.19 8.43
C PHE A 100 -2.66 -0.14 9.95
N ILE A 101 -2.69 1.05 10.52
CA ILE A 101 -2.45 1.27 11.95
C ILE A 101 -3.48 0.56 12.84
N HIS A 102 -4.72 0.46 12.37
CA HIS A 102 -5.82 -0.13 13.13
C HIS A 102 -5.95 -1.64 12.93
N CYS A 103 -4.97 -2.29 12.31
CA CYS A 103 -4.99 -3.71 12.00
C CYS A 103 -3.82 -4.44 12.64
N GLU A 104 -4.03 -5.73 12.90
CA GLU A 104 -2.97 -6.63 13.33
C GLU A 104 -2.62 -7.59 12.21
N ASP A 105 -1.38 -8.04 12.16
CA ASP A 105 -0.96 -9.08 11.23
C ASP A 105 -1.63 -10.40 11.58
N LEU A 106 -1.98 -11.17 10.57
CA LEU A 106 -2.48 -12.52 10.76
C LEU A 106 -1.41 -13.46 11.28
#